data_4e6dbbe0f06f494c3e3d41141eac0352
#
_entry.id   4e6dbbe0f06f494c3e3d41141eac0352
#
_cell.length_a   1.000
_cell.length_b   1.000
_cell.length_c   1.000
_cell.angle_alpha   90.00
_cell.angle_beta   90.00
_cell.angle_gamma   90.00
#
_symmetry.space_group_name_H-M   'P 1'
#
loop_
_entity.id
_entity.type
_entity.pdbx_description
1 polymer ?
#
loop_
_entity_poly.entity_id
_entity_poly.type
_entity_poly.pdbx_seq_one_letter_code
_entity_poly.pdbx_strand_id
1 'polypeptide(L)'
;FNEAISLNPKYAEAYYNLGVILHEMGESASAVKAYKGALSLNNNYPKAHNNLGQLFLVNGDFYSSIDHLEWAVALKPDFAEAHNNLGSALIGIDKTQDAIISYKKAASLKPDFATAFNNLGIAYQRLGIFDLAIENFKIAIDVLPGFASAHHNLSGVKTYSKKDSQVIYMESLLANNELSGQDKIYLSFALAKANEDLGNHKELFKHLHNGNELRKKQLNYSIAKSEGHNEMMKLFFNAKSIKKNKQLETDSSSIRPIFIVGMLRSGTSLVEQIISSHGEVYGAGELKNFNNSIIPIIKKHLAEENFSLIEDEFKLIREEYLSSLSMINTNENVITDKFPLNFRSIGFILS
;
A
#
# COMPACT_ATOMS: atom_id res chain seq x y z
N PHE A 1 15.09 -2.26 -29.53
CA PHE A 1 13.83 -1.55 -29.75
C PHE A 1 14.05 -0.08 -30.08
N ASN A 2 15.00 0.65 -29.47
CA ASN A 2 15.29 2.05 -29.79
C ASN A 2 15.65 2.24 -31.26
N GLU A 3 16.43 1.34 -31.86
CA GLU A 3 16.76 1.36 -33.28
C GLU A 3 15.49 1.11 -34.15
N ALA A 4 14.64 0.16 -33.77
CA ALA A 4 13.39 -0.10 -34.48
C ALA A 4 12.45 1.14 -34.44
N ILE A 5 12.39 1.83 -33.30
CA ILE A 5 11.64 3.07 -33.15
C ILE A 5 12.24 4.21 -33.98
N SER A 6 13.58 4.30 -34.05
CA SER A 6 14.25 5.32 -34.87
C SER A 6 14.02 5.11 -36.39
N LEU A 7 13.96 3.86 -36.80
CA LEU A 7 13.68 3.50 -38.22
C LEU A 7 12.18 3.64 -38.56
N ASN A 8 11.29 3.33 -37.60
CA ASN A 8 9.86 3.48 -37.78
C ASN A 8 9.21 4.07 -36.49
N PRO A 9 9.12 5.41 -36.37
CA PRO A 9 8.53 6.06 -35.20
C PRO A 9 7.02 5.78 -35.00
N LYS A 10 6.33 5.15 -35.95
CA LYS A 10 4.91 4.77 -35.83
C LYS A 10 4.73 3.27 -35.47
N TYR A 11 5.76 2.57 -35.04
CA TYR A 11 5.71 1.16 -34.71
C TYR A 11 5.28 0.95 -33.24
N ALA A 12 3.98 0.94 -33.00
CA ALA A 12 3.38 0.80 -31.64
C ALA A 12 3.91 -0.41 -30.87
N GLU A 13 4.10 -1.56 -31.54
CA GLU A 13 4.60 -2.77 -30.89
C GLU A 13 6.04 -2.63 -30.39
N ALA A 14 6.90 -1.87 -31.09
CA ALA A 14 8.26 -1.60 -30.62
C ALA A 14 8.25 -0.78 -29.31
N TYR A 15 7.36 0.23 -29.20
CA TYR A 15 7.17 0.98 -27.96
C TYR A 15 6.62 0.09 -26.84
N TYR A 16 5.65 -0.78 -27.13
CA TYR A 16 5.12 -1.73 -26.14
C TYR A 16 6.22 -2.64 -25.60
N ASN A 17 6.99 -3.29 -26.50
CA ASN A 17 8.06 -4.20 -26.11
C ASN A 17 9.20 -3.49 -25.36
N LEU A 18 9.53 -2.25 -25.74
CA LEU A 18 10.43 -1.40 -24.96
C LEU A 18 9.89 -1.18 -23.53
N GLY A 19 8.60 -0.89 -23.41
CA GLY A 19 7.94 -0.73 -22.11
C GLY A 19 8.02 -1.99 -21.25
N VAL A 20 7.86 -3.18 -21.83
CA VAL A 20 7.99 -4.47 -21.11
C VAL A 20 9.41 -4.63 -20.56
N ILE A 21 10.43 -4.44 -21.38
CA ILE A 21 11.82 -4.57 -20.91
C ILE A 21 12.18 -3.53 -19.84
N LEU A 22 11.76 -2.26 -20.01
CA LEU A 22 11.99 -1.22 -19.01
C LEU A 22 11.29 -1.54 -17.68
N HIS A 23 10.08 -2.13 -17.74
CA HIS A 23 9.38 -2.59 -16.56
C HIS A 23 10.14 -3.72 -15.85
N GLU A 24 10.62 -4.72 -16.58
CA GLU A 24 11.43 -5.83 -16.03
C GLU A 24 12.75 -5.33 -15.42
N MET A 25 13.34 -4.26 -15.97
CA MET A 25 14.53 -3.60 -15.40
C MET A 25 14.23 -2.70 -14.20
N GLY A 26 12.95 -2.55 -13.82
CA GLY A 26 12.53 -1.68 -12.71
C GLY A 26 12.49 -0.19 -13.06
N GLU A 27 12.67 0.18 -14.33
CA GLU A 27 12.62 1.56 -14.82
C GLU A 27 11.16 2.02 -15.05
N SER A 28 10.37 2.07 -13.98
CA SER A 28 8.92 2.32 -14.05
C SER A 28 8.56 3.61 -14.80
N ALA A 29 9.29 4.71 -14.59
CA ALA A 29 9.00 5.98 -15.26
C ALA A 29 9.23 5.92 -16.78
N SER A 30 10.30 5.24 -17.21
CA SER A 30 10.61 5.01 -18.62
C SER A 30 9.60 4.05 -19.27
N ALA A 31 9.19 3.00 -18.54
CA ALA A 31 8.18 2.05 -19.00
C ALA A 31 6.82 2.73 -19.22
N VAL A 32 6.38 3.62 -18.32
CA VAL A 32 5.15 4.44 -18.48
C VAL A 32 5.22 5.26 -19.77
N LYS A 33 6.35 5.92 -20.05
CA LYS A 33 6.51 6.69 -21.29
C LYS A 33 6.41 5.81 -22.54
N ALA A 34 7.03 4.65 -22.51
CA ALA A 34 7.00 3.70 -23.62
C ALA A 34 5.59 3.14 -23.87
N TYR A 35 4.85 2.71 -22.82
CA TYR A 35 3.47 2.25 -22.99
C TYR A 35 2.54 3.39 -23.47
N LYS A 36 2.69 4.61 -22.95
CA LYS A 36 1.94 5.77 -23.46
C LYS A 36 2.26 6.05 -24.93
N GLY A 37 3.53 5.90 -25.35
CA GLY A 37 3.93 5.98 -26.75
C GLY A 37 3.24 4.92 -27.61
N ALA A 38 3.18 3.66 -27.16
CA ALA A 38 2.44 2.61 -27.87
C ALA A 38 0.94 2.94 -28.00
N LEU A 39 0.32 3.44 -26.92
CA LEU A 39 -1.11 3.77 -26.89
C LEU A 39 -1.45 5.01 -27.72
N SER A 40 -0.55 5.98 -27.83
CA SER A 40 -0.74 7.15 -28.72
C SER A 40 -0.77 6.76 -30.20
N LEU A 41 -0.12 5.67 -30.58
CA LEU A 41 -0.08 5.12 -31.94
C LEU A 41 -1.20 4.12 -32.20
N ASN A 42 -1.56 3.33 -31.19
CA ASN A 42 -2.64 2.36 -31.24
C ASN A 42 -3.36 2.29 -29.88
N ASN A 43 -4.46 3.02 -29.72
CA ASN A 43 -5.23 3.00 -28.48
C ASN A 43 -5.99 1.66 -28.27
N ASN A 44 -6.18 0.87 -29.32
CA ASN A 44 -6.82 -0.45 -29.23
C ASN A 44 -5.79 -1.55 -28.88
N TYR A 45 -5.03 -1.36 -27.79
CA TYR A 45 -3.96 -2.28 -27.40
C TYR A 45 -4.15 -2.76 -25.94
N PRO A 46 -4.97 -3.80 -25.72
CA PRO A 46 -5.35 -4.24 -24.36
C PRO A 46 -4.17 -4.61 -23.48
N LYS A 47 -3.09 -5.21 -24.04
CA LYS A 47 -1.88 -5.54 -23.28
C LYS A 47 -1.15 -4.30 -22.79
N ALA A 48 -1.07 -3.24 -23.61
CA ALA A 48 -0.42 -1.99 -23.21
C ALA A 48 -1.23 -1.27 -22.10
N HIS A 49 -2.55 -1.25 -22.22
CA HIS A 49 -3.43 -0.74 -21.17
C HIS A 49 -3.28 -1.54 -19.86
N ASN A 50 -3.30 -2.88 -19.91
CA ASN A 50 -3.10 -3.71 -18.72
C ASN A 50 -1.76 -3.43 -18.03
N ASN A 51 -0.66 -3.40 -18.79
CA ASN A 51 0.67 -3.20 -18.21
C ASN A 51 0.85 -1.78 -17.64
N LEU A 52 0.29 -0.78 -18.32
CA LEU A 52 0.29 0.60 -17.81
C LEU A 52 -0.57 0.73 -16.54
N GLY A 53 -1.76 0.10 -16.53
CA GLY A 53 -2.62 0.02 -15.35
C GLY A 53 -1.93 -0.67 -14.17
N GLN A 54 -1.19 -1.75 -14.42
CA GLN A 54 -0.39 -2.44 -13.40
C GLN A 54 0.72 -1.54 -12.83
N LEU A 55 1.40 -0.75 -13.66
CA LEU A 55 2.41 0.20 -13.18
C LEU A 55 1.79 1.28 -12.30
N PHE A 56 0.65 1.83 -12.67
CA PHE A 56 -0.08 2.78 -11.84
C PHE A 56 -0.54 2.16 -10.52
N LEU A 57 -1.02 0.90 -10.56
CA LEU A 57 -1.40 0.15 -9.35
C LEU A 57 -0.23 0.02 -8.37
N VAL A 58 0.95 -0.38 -8.84
CA VAL A 58 2.16 -0.52 -8.01
C VAL A 58 2.60 0.82 -7.42
N ASN A 59 2.42 1.91 -8.17
CA ASN A 59 2.75 3.27 -7.72
C ASN A 59 1.68 3.89 -6.80
N GLY A 60 0.55 3.21 -6.57
CA GLY A 60 -0.55 3.69 -5.73
C GLY A 60 -1.48 4.70 -6.42
N ASP A 61 -1.32 4.95 -7.72
CA ASP A 61 -2.25 5.75 -8.51
C ASP A 61 -3.42 4.87 -8.98
N PHE A 62 -4.34 4.61 -8.06
CA PHE A 62 -5.43 3.67 -8.28
C PHE A 62 -6.43 4.18 -9.33
N TYR A 63 -6.66 5.48 -9.43
CA TYR A 63 -7.59 6.04 -10.40
C TYR A 63 -7.07 5.88 -11.82
N SER A 64 -5.84 6.29 -12.11
CA SER A 64 -5.22 6.05 -13.41
C SER A 64 -5.11 4.55 -13.75
N SER A 65 -4.88 3.71 -12.73
CA SER A 65 -4.87 2.27 -12.88
C SER A 65 -6.22 1.74 -13.37
N ILE A 66 -7.33 2.14 -12.72
CA ILE A 66 -8.70 1.74 -13.08
C ILE A 66 -9.01 2.16 -14.51
N ASP A 67 -8.76 3.41 -14.87
CA ASP A 67 -9.03 3.93 -16.22
C ASP A 67 -8.39 3.04 -17.30
N HIS A 68 -7.12 2.71 -17.15
CA HIS A 68 -6.43 1.86 -18.12
C HIS A 68 -6.89 0.39 -18.07
N LEU A 69 -7.18 -0.15 -16.89
CA LEU A 69 -7.63 -1.53 -16.77
C LEU A 69 -9.06 -1.73 -17.30
N GLU A 70 -9.94 -0.74 -17.14
CA GLU A 70 -11.25 -0.73 -17.77
C GLU A 70 -11.15 -0.74 -19.30
N TRP A 71 -10.22 0.04 -19.89
CA TRP A 71 -9.91 -0.06 -21.32
C TRP A 71 -9.42 -1.45 -21.70
N ALA A 72 -8.53 -2.07 -20.91
CA ALA A 72 -8.01 -3.39 -21.20
C ALA A 72 -9.12 -4.46 -21.25
N VAL A 73 -10.04 -4.45 -20.26
CA VAL A 73 -11.14 -5.42 -20.20
C VAL A 73 -12.26 -5.11 -21.21
N ALA A 74 -12.46 -3.85 -21.57
CA ALA A 74 -13.40 -3.48 -22.62
C ALA A 74 -12.93 -3.94 -24.01
N LEU A 75 -11.64 -3.76 -24.32
CA LEU A 75 -11.02 -4.19 -25.58
C LEU A 75 -10.86 -5.72 -25.65
N LYS A 76 -10.62 -6.37 -24.52
CA LYS A 76 -10.45 -7.82 -24.40
C LYS A 76 -11.19 -8.37 -23.17
N PRO A 77 -12.51 -8.68 -23.29
CA PRO A 77 -13.34 -9.12 -22.17
C PRO A 77 -12.94 -10.46 -21.52
N ASP A 78 -12.11 -11.25 -22.20
CA ASP A 78 -11.57 -12.53 -21.73
C ASP A 78 -10.14 -12.42 -21.16
N PHE A 79 -9.69 -11.19 -20.80
CA PHE A 79 -8.36 -10.94 -20.28
C PHE A 79 -8.33 -11.12 -18.74
N ALA A 80 -8.13 -12.35 -18.29
CA ALA A 80 -8.16 -12.71 -16.87
C ALA A 80 -7.21 -11.86 -15.98
N GLU A 81 -5.98 -11.61 -16.45
CA GLU A 81 -4.99 -10.81 -15.73
C GLU A 81 -5.44 -9.36 -15.57
N ALA A 82 -6.09 -8.77 -16.59
CA ALA A 82 -6.60 -7.40 -16.51
C ALA A 82 -7.79 -7.30 -15.53
N HIS A 83 -8.69 -8.28 -15.52
CA HIS A 83 -9.76 -8.35 -14.51
C HIS A 83 -9.20 -8.47 -13.09
N ASN A 84 -8.16 -9.30 -12.87
CA ASN A 84 -7.51 -9.41 -11.56
C ASN A 84 -6.86 -8.09 -11.13
N ASN A 85 -6.16 -7.42 -12.04
CA ASN A 85 -5.52 -6.14 -11.76
C ASN A 85 -6.55 -5.03 -11.48
N LEU A 86 -7.68 -5.03 -12.22
CA LEU A 86 -8.80 -4.12 -11.97
C LEU A 86 -9.38 -4.32 -10.57
N GLY A 87 -9.61 -5.58 -10.17
CA GLY A 87 -10.03 -5.89 -8.80
C GLY A 87 -9.06 -5.32 -7.76
N SER A 88 -7.74 -5.43 -8.00
CA SER A 88 -6.72 -4.90 -7.07
C SER A 88 -6.72 -3.37 -7.00
N ALA A 89 -6.94 -2.69 -8.13
CA ALA A 89 -7.04 -1.24 -8.16
C ALA A 89 -8.33 -0.74 -7.44
N LEU A 90 -9.45 -1.45 -7.63
CA LEU A 90 -10.72 -1.17 -6.93
C LEU A 90 -10.61 -1.36 -5.41
N ILE A 91 -9.84 -2.35 -4.94
CA ILE A 91 -9.50 -2.50 -3.52
C ILE A 91 -8.74 -1.28 -3.00
N GLY A 92 -7.87 -0.68 -3.82
CA GLY A 92 -7.09 0.50 -3.46
C GLY A 92 -7.94 1.76 -3.19
N ILE A 93 -9.16 1.81 -3.73
CA ILE A 93 -10.14 2.89 -3.50
C ILE A 93 -11.36 2.41 -2.70
N ASP A 94 -11.21 1.34 -1.92
CA ASP A 94 -12.23 0.74 -1.03
C ASP A 94 -13.53 0.25 -1.71
N LYS A 95 -13.55 0.11 -3.04
CA LYS A 95 -14.67 -0.49 -3.81
C LYS A 95 -14.60 -2.02 -3.78
N THR A 96 -14.74 -2.60 -2.58
CA THR A 96 -14.53 -4.03 -2.36
C THR A 96 -15.54 -4.91 -3.09
N GLN A 97 -16.82 -4.50 -3.22
CA GLN A 97 -17.83 -5.25 -3.97
C GLN A 97 -17.50 -5.33 -5.46
N ASP A 98 -17.09 -4.21 -6.07
CA ASP A 98 -16.73 -4.16 -7.50
C ASP A 98 -15.47 -4.98 -7.76
N ALA A 99 -14.52 -4.97 -6.81
CA ALA A 99 -13.33 -5.81 -6.86
C ALA A 99 -13.67 -7.31 -6.87
N ILE A 100 -14.64 -7.74 -6.04
CA ILE A 100 -15.12 -9.14 -6.02
C ILE A 100 -15.67 -9.54 -7.39
N ILE A 101 -16.42 -8.67 -8.06
CA ILE A 101 -16.95 -8.94 -9.41
C ILE A 101 -15.79 -9.16 -10.39
N SER A 102 -14.79 -8.29 -10.35
CA SER A 102 -13.61 -8.37 -11.21
C SER A 102 -12.78 -9.64 -10.95
N TYR A 103 -12.53 -9.99 -9.69
CA TYR A 103 -11.81 -11.21 -9.34
C TYR A 103 -12.57 -12.48 -9.70
N LYS A 104 -13.89 -12.52 -9.50
CA LYS A 104 -14.74 -13.63 -9.95
C LYS A 104 -14.65 -13.83 -11.45
N LYS A 105 -14.65 -12.73 -12.22
CA LYS A 105 -14.49 -12.80 -13.67
C LYS A 105 -13.12 -13.35 -14.03
N ALA A 106 -12.03 -12.88 -13.38
CA ALA A 106 -10.69 -13.42 -13.60
C ALA A 106 -10.61 -14.92 -13.31
N ALA A 107 -11.14 -15.37 -12.17
CA ALA A 107 -11.18 -16.78 -11.78
C ALA A 107 -12.00 -17.64 -12.72
N SER A 108 -13.13 -17.12 -13.24
CA SER A 108 -13.97 -17.85 -14.21
C SER A 108 -13.31 -18.00 -15.58
N LEU A 109 -12.52 -17.00 -16.01
CA LEU A 109 -11.79 -17.02 -17.28
C LEU A 109 -10.55 -17.93 -17.23
N LYS A 110 -9.93 -18.03 -16.04
CA LYS A 110 -8.70 -18.80 -15.84
C LYS A 110 -8.80 -19.56 -14.51
N PRO A 111 -9.38 -20.80 -14.52
CA PRO A 111 -9.61 -21.60 -13.30
C PRO A 111 -8.32 -22.02 -12.56
N ASP A 112 -7.17 -21.96 -13.21
CA ASP A 112 -5.84 -22.21 -12.64
C ASP A 112 -5.12 -20.94 -12.16
N PHE A 113 -5.85 -19.81 -12.05
CA PHE A 113 -5.29 -18.55 -11.62
C PHE A 113 -5.31 -18.38 -10.09
N ALA A 114 -4.40 -19.07 -9.41
CA ALA A 114 -4.31 -19.08 -7.94
C ALA A 114 -4.33 -17.66 -7.32
N THR A 115 -3.69 -16.68 -7.98
CA THR A 115 -3.67 -15.29 -7.50
C THR A 115 -5.06 -14.67 -7.48
N ALA A 116 -5.91 -14.94 -8.46
CA ALA A 116 -7.27 -14.39 -8.48
C ALA A 116 -8.12 -14.95 -7.34
N PHE A 117 -8.01 -16.26 -7.04
CA PHE A 117 -8.68 -16.85 -5.89
C PHE A 117 -8.15 -16.30 -4.56
N ASN A 118 -6.83 -16.15 -4.41
CA ASN A 118 -6.28 -15.55 -3.21
C ASN A 118 -6.78 -14.11 -3.01
N ASN A 119 -6.81 -13.30 -4.05
CA ASN A 119 -7.30 -11.92 -4.00
C ASN A 119 -8.81 -11.86 -3.70
N LEU A 120 -9.59 -12.80 -4.26
CA LEU A 120 -11.01 -12.95 -3.96
C LEU A 120 -11.22 -13.31 -2.47
N GLY A 121 -10.40 -14.20 -1.93
CA GLY A 121 -10.39 -14.54 -0.50
C GLY A 121 -10.09 -13.32 0.37
N ILE A 122 -9.10 -12.52 0.01
CA ILE A 122 -8.77 -11.25 0.72
C ILE A 122 -9.95 -10.28 0.67
N ALA A 123 -10.60 -10.14 -0.48
CA ALA A 123 -11.76 -9.26 -0.63
C ALA A 123 -12.95 -9.71 0.25
N TYR A 124 -13.24 -11.00 0.33
CA TYR A 124 -14.25 -11.53 1.24
C TYR A 124 -13.86 -11.35 2.71
N GLN A 125 -12.59 -11.56 3.06
CA GLN A 125 -12.10 -11.32 4.42
C GLN A 125 -12.29 -9.84 4.85
N ARG A 126 -12.06 -8.88 3.94
CA ARG A 126 -12.32 -7.44 4.20
C ARG A 126 -13.79 -7.14 4.50
N LEU A 127 -14.71 -7.90 3.90
CA LEU A 127 -16.15 -7.79 4.16
C LEU A 127 -16.60 -8.61 5.38
N GLY A 128 -15.71 -9.32 6.06
CA GLY A 128 -16.05 -10.22 7.18
C GLY A 128 -16.76 -11.51 6.77
N ILE A 129 -16.74 -11.86 5.48
CA ILE A 129 -17.37 -13.08 4.95
C ILE A 129 -16.34 -14.22 4.96
N PHE A 130 -16.03 -14.69 6.18
CA PHE A 130 -14.90 -15.59 6.39
C PHE A 130 -15.05 -16.97 5.73
N ASP A 131 -16.26 -17.51 5.62
CA ASP A 131 -16.47 -18.81 4.98
C ASP A 131 -16.05 -18.80 3.51
N LEU A 132 -16.47 -17.78 2.77
CA LEU A 132 -16.05 -17.59 1.36
C LEU A 132 -14.55 -17.24 1.25
N ALA A 133 -13.99 -16.51 2.21
CA ALA A 133 -12.56 -16.26 2.22
C ALA A 133 -11.77 -17.57 2.36
N ILE A 134 -12.14 -18.44 3.32
CA ILE A 134 -11.51 -19.75 3.55
C ILE A 134 -11.62 -20.62 2.31
N GLU A 135 -12.80 -20.69 1.68
CA GLU A 135 -13.02 -21.46 0.46
C GLU A 135 -12.07 -21.02 -0.66
N ASN A 136 -11.99 -19.72 -0.93
CA ASN A 136 -11.16 -19.20 -2.00
C ASN A 136 -9.65 -19.32 -1.71
N PHE A 137 -9.20 -19.18 -0.48
CA PHE A 137 -7.81 -19.45 -0.11
C PHE A 137 -7.45 -20.94 -0.30
N LYS A 138 -8.37 -21.86 0.02
CA LYS A 138 -8.17 -23.28 -0.24
C LYS A 138 -8.06 -23.57 -1.73
N ILE A 139 -8.94 -23.01 -2.56
CA ILE A 139 -8.85 -23.15 -4.02
C ILE A 139 -7.49 -22.63 -4.51
N ALA A 140 -7.04 -21.47 -4.03
CA ALA A 140 -5.73 -20.92 -4.40
C ALA A 140 -4.57 -21.87 -4.05
N ILE A 141 -4.65 -22.55 -2.90
CA ILE A 141 -3.67 -23.54 -2.46
C ILE A 141 -3.77 -24.82 -3.28
N ASP A 142 -4.99 -25.29 -3.62
CA ASP A 142 -5.19 -26.47 -4.44
C ASP A 142 -4.63 -26.27 -5.85
N VAL A 143 -4.79 -25.07 -6.40
CA VAL A 143 -4.24 -24.69 -7.72
C VAL A 143 -2.73 -24.54 -7.67
N LEU A 144 -2.19 -23.89 -6.65
CA LEU A 144 -0.76 -23.67 -6.45
C LEU A 144 -0.35 -24.06 -5.02
N PRO A 145 -0.02 -25.31 -4.75
CA PRO A 145 0.26 -25.79 -3.40
C PRO A 145 1.36 -25.03 -2.66
N GLY A 146 2.37 -24.56 -3.37
CA GLY A 146 3.47 -23.75 -2.80
C GLY A 146 3.16 -22.27 -2.58
N PHE A 147 1.90 -21.81 -2.74
CA PHE A 147 1.52 -20.40 -2.66
C PHE A 147 1.55 -19.89 -1.21
N ALA A 148 2.72 -19.50 -0.73
CA ALA A 148 2.97 -19.11 0.65
C ALA A 148 2.03 -18.01 1.18
N SER A 149 1.69 -17.01 0.35
CA SER A 149 0.76 -15.95 0.75
C SER A 149 -0.67 -16.47 0.95
N ALA A 150 -1.13 -17.45 0.17
CA ALA A 150 -2.45 -18.06 0.36
C ALA A 150 -2.50 -18.89 1.66
N HIS A 151 -1.44 -19.62 1.99
CA HIS A 151 -1.33 -20.29 3.29
C HIS A 151 -1.37 -19.28 4.45
N HIS A 152 -0.65 -18.17 4.34
CA HIS A 152 -0.66 -17.12 5.35
C HIS A 152 -2.04 -16.48 5.52
N ASN A 153 -2.72 -16.15 4.41
CA ASN A 153 -4.05 -15.54 4.45
C ASN A 153 -5.09 -16.51 5.04
N LEU A 154 -5.05 -17.80 4.65
CA LEU A 154 -5.89 -18.83 5.23
C LEU A 154 -5.67 -18.97 6.74
N SER A 155 -4.42 -18.92 7.20
CA SER A 155 -4.10 -19.01 8.63
C SER A 155 -4.69 -17.85 9.44
N GLY A 156 -4.87 -16.68 8.84
CA GLY A 156 -5.47 -15.51 9.49
C GLY A 156 -6.99 -15.61 9.74
N VAL A 157 -7.68 -16.53 9.04
CA VAL A 157 -9.15 -16.67 9.12
C VAL A 157 -9.61 -18.06 9.58
N LYS A 158 -8.69 -19.02 9.66
CA LYS A 158 -8.94 -20.40 10.09
C LYS A 158 -8.43 -20.62 11.50
N THR A 159 -9.13 -21.43 12.27
CA THR A 159 -8.63 -21.97 13.55
C THR A 159 -8.10 -23.37 13.33
N TYR A 160 -6.87 -23.62 13.77
CA TYR A 160 -6.21 -24.92 13.62
C TYR A 160 -6.54 -25.88 14.76
N SER A 161 -6.70 -27.15 14.42
CA SER A 161 -6.85 -28.25 15.37
C SER A 161 -5.71 -29.24 15.24
N LYS A 162 -5.58 -30.14 16.22
CA LYS A 162 -4.57 -31.21 16.17
C LYS A 162 -4.72 -32.04 14.89
N LYS A 163 -3.59 -32.38 14.25
CA LYS A 163 -3.50 -33.17 13.00
C LYS A 163 -3.95 -32.42 11.72
N ASP A 164 -3.91 -31.11 11.70
CA ASP A 164 -4.18 -30.37 10.47
C ASP A 164 -3.05 -30.57 9.44
N SER A 165 -3.38 -31.19 8.30
CA SER A 165 -2.41 -31.51 7.24
C SER A 165 -1.74 -30.28 6.64
N GLN A 166 -2.37 -29.12 6.70
CA GLN A 166 -1.80 -27.86 6.22
C GLN A 166 -0.57 -27.45 7.03
N VAL A 167 -0.58 -27.70 8.36
CA VAL A 167 0.59 -27.38 9.22
C VAL A 167 1.81 -28.19 8.77
N ILE A 168 1.64 -29.51 8.62
CA ILE A 168 2.71 -30.41 8.16
C ILE A 168 3.22 -29.98 6.78
N TYR A 169 2.30 -29.59 5.90
CA TYR A 169 2.67 -29.15 4.56
C TYR A 169 3.45 -27.83 4.59
N MET A 170 3.01 -26.84 5.36
CA MET A 170 3.73 -25.56 5.51
C MET A 170 5.13 -25.76 6.12
N GLU A 171 5.30 -26.71 7.07
CA GLU A 171 6.61 -27.06 7.61
C GLU A 171 7.52 -27.66 6.53
N SER A 172 7.00 -28.54 5.70
CA SER A 172 7.74 -29.12 4.58
C SER A 172 8.14 -28.07 3.54
N LEU A 173 7.25 -27.12 3.23
CA LEU A 173 7.57 -26.00 2.35
C LEU A 173 8.68 -25.14 2.95
N LEU A 174 8.57 -24.78 4.24
CA LEU A 174 9.54 -23.91 4.90
C LEU A 174 10.94 -24.56 4.99
N ALA A 175 11.03 -25.89 4.99
CA ALA A 175 12.29 -26.63 4.96
C ALA A 175 12.98 -26.58 3.57
N ASN A 176 12.28 -26.18 2.52
CA ASN A 176 12.86 -26.02 1.18
C ASN A 176 13.73 -24.75 1.12
N ASN A 177 15.00 -24.94 0.78
CA ASN A 177 15.98 -23.85 0.68
C ASN A 177 15.76 -22.90 -0.50
N GLU A 178 15.02 -23.32 -1.52
CA GLU A 178 14.76 -22.53 -2.74
C GLU A 178 13.68 -21.45 -2.57
N LEU A 179 12.97 -21.43 -1.42
CA LEU A 179 11.95 -20.42 -1.16
C LEU A 179 12.53 -19.00 -1.13
N SER A 180 11.78 -18.08 -1.69
CA SER A 180 12.08 -16.65 -1.57
C SER A 180 12.06 -16.18 -0.11
N GLY A 181 12.79 -15.11 0.21
CA GLY A 181 12.75 -14.52 1.55
C GLY A 181 11.32 -14.11 1.97
N GLN A 182 10.51 -13.62 1.02
CA GLN A 182 9.12 -13.25 1.27
C GLN A 182 8.23 -14.45 1.57
N ASP A 183 8.40 -15.56 0.86
CA ASP A 183 7.63 -16.79 1.12
C ASP A 183 7.98 -17.40 2.47
N LYS A 184 9.28 -17.38 2.84
CA LYS A 184 9.71 -17.78 4.19
C LYS A 184 9.07 -16.94 5.29
N ILE A 185 8.89 -15.63 5.08
CA ILE A 185 8.20 -14.75 6.02
C ILE A 185 6.72 -15.16 6.15
N TYR A 186 6.01 -15.33 5.02
CA TYR A 186 4.60 -15.72 5.02
C TYR A 186 4.38 -17.05 5.74
N LEU A 187 5.16 -18.09 5.42
CA LEU A 187 5.04 -19.41 6.05
C LEU A 187 5.41 -19.37 7.54
N SER A 188 6.42 -18.58 7.91
CA SER A 188 6.77 -18.44 9.33
C SER A 188 5.63 -17.85 10.14
N PHE A 189 4.96 -16.79 9.67
CA PHE A 189 3.82 -16.20 10.37
C PHE A 189 2.58 -17.12 10.34
N ALA A 190 2.35 -17.85 9.24
CA ALA A 190 1.28 -18.83 9.16
C ALA A 190 1.47 -19.96 10.16
N LEU A 191 2.69 -20.50 10.28
CA LEU A 191 3.03 -21.53 11.26
C LEU A 191 3.00 -21.01 12.70
N ALA A 192 3.38 -19.74 12.92
CA ALA A 192 3.24 -19.11 14.22
C ALA A 192 1.77 -19.09 14.66
N LYS A 193 0.85 -18.64 13.78
CA LYS A 193 -0.60 -18.63 14.05
C LYS A 193 -1.15 -20.04 14.29
N ALA A 194 -0.75 -21.02 13.49
CA ALA A 194 -1.18 -22.41 13.68
C ALA A 194 -0.71 -22.96 15.03
N ASN A 195 0.54 -22.69 15.44
CA ASN A 195 1.07 -23.13 16.73
C ASN A 195 0.45 -22.37 17.92
N GLU A 196 0.01 -21.13 17.73
CA GLU A 196 -0.80 -20.40 18.73
C GLU A 196 -2.12 -21.13 19.00
N ASP A 197 -2.87 -21.48 17.97
CA ASP A 197 -4.13 -22.20 18.09
C ASP A 197 -3.98 -23.59 18.72
N LEU A 198 -2.84 -24.25 18.45
CA LEU A 198 -2.50 -25.56 19.01
C LEU A 198 -1.95 -25.51 20.45
N GLY A 199 -1.68 -24.32 21.00
CA GLY A 199 -1.05 -24.13 22.30
C GLY A 199 0.44 -24.48 22.35
N ASN A 200 1.11 -24.60 21.21
CA ASN A 200 2.52 -24.95 21.10
C ASN A 200 3.42 -23.72 21.21
N HIS A 201 3.47 -23.11 22.38
CA HIS A 201 4.15 -21.81 22.59
C HIS A 201 5.62 -21.79 22.16
N LYS A 202 6.35 -22.89 22.34
CA LYS A 202 7.76 -22.98 21.94
C LYS A 202 7.92 -22.79 20.42
N GLU A 203 7.16 -23.52 19.62
CA GLU A 203 7.21 -23.42 18.17
C GLU A 203 6.60 -22.10 17.67
N LEU A 204 5.53 -21.60 18.33
CA LEU A 204 4.99 -20.25 18.10
C LEU A 204 6.11 -19.19 18.13
N PHE A 205 6.83 -19.09 19.26
CA PHE A 205 7.88 -18.06 19.41
C PHE A 205 9.06 -18.28 18.46
N LYS A 206 9.41 -19.52 18.15
CA LYS A 206 10.45 -19.84 17.16
C LYS A 206 10.05 -19.30 15.77
N HIS A 207 8.83 -19.57 15.32
CA HIS A 207 8.36 -19.11 14.01
C HIS A 207 8.18 -17.59 13.98
N LEU A 208 7.66 -16.96 15.04
CA LEU A 208 7.60 -15.49 15.18
C LEU A 208 8.98 -14.85 15.09
N HIS A 209 9.97 -15.41 15.81
CA HIS A 209 11.34 -14.90 15.77
C HIS A 209 11.92 -14.99 14.36
N ASN A 210 11.81 -16.14 13.71
CA ASN A 210 12.31 -16.35 12.35
C ASN A 210 11.67 -15.41 11.34
N GLY A 211 10.33 -15.29 11.35
CA GLY A 211 9.58 -14.38 10.47
C GLY A 211 9.97 -12.92 10.68
N ASN A 212 10.09 -12.49 11.94
CA ASN A 212 10.48 -11.12 12.29
C ASN A 212 11.93 -10.81 11.89
N GLU A 213 12.89 -11.72 12.09
CA GLU A 213 14.28 -11.50 11.67
C GLU A 213 14.41 -11.40 10.15
N LEU A 214 13.71 -12.24 9.39
CA LEU A 214 13.65 -12.14 7.93
C LEU A 214 13.02 -10.83 7.49
N ARG A 215 11.91 -10.43 8.13
CA ARG A 215 11.21 -9.16 7.83
C ARG A 215 12.08 -7.95 8.14
N LYS A 216 12.79 -7.96 9.27
CA LYS A 216 13.74 -6.92 9.67
C LYS A 216 14.86 -6.75 8.64
N LYS A 217 15.42 -7.87 8.15
CA LYS A 217 16.44 -7.86 7.08
C LYS A 217 15.88 -7.27 5.78
N GLN A 218 14.69 -7.70 5.37
CA GLN A 218 14.02 -7.22 4.16
C GLN A 218 13.76 -5.70 4.20
N LEU A 219 13.31 -5.20 5.35
CA LEU A 219 13.04 -3.78 5.56
C LEU A 219 14.31 -2.94 5.77
N ASN A 220 15.46 -3.58 5.87
CA ASN A 220 16.72 -2.94 6.28
C ASN A 220 16.51 -2.06 7.54
N TYR A 221 15.70 -2.59 8.49
CA TYR A 221 15.34 -1.87 9.69
C TYR A 221 16.47 -1.84 10.71
N SER A 222 16.72 -0.66 11.25
CA SER A 222 17.68 -0.44 12.32
C SER A 222 17.11 0.54 13.34
N ILE A 223 17.21 0.20 14.62
CA ILE A 223 16.87 1.13 15.72
C ILE A 223 17.68 2.41 15.59
N ALA A 224 18.98 2.32 15.30
CA ALA A 224 19.84 3.48 15.14
C ALA A 224 19.34 4.47 14.06
N LYS A 225 18.74 3.97 12.97
CA LYS A 225 18.10 4.85 11.96
C LYS A 225 16.89 5.58 12.53
N SER A 226 16.09 4.93 13.37
CA SER A 226 14.92 5.55 14.01
C SER A 226 15.34 6.55 15.08
N GLU A 227 16.37 6.23 15.87
CA GLU A 227 16.99 7.14 16.86
C GLU A 227 17.60 8.35 16.15
N GLY A 228 18.36 8.13 15.06
CA GLY A 228 18.91 9.20 14.23
C GLY A 228 17.83 10.14 13.67
N HIS A 229 16.68 9.60 13.26
CA HIS A 229 15.55 10.44 12.85
C HIS A 229 15.01 11.30 14.01
N ASN A 230 14.85 10.73 15.19
CA ASN A 230 14.37 11.46 16.34
C ASN A 230 15.37 12.56 16.79
N GLU A 231 16.67 12.27 16.81
CA GLU A 231 17.70 13.27 17.11
C GLU A 231 17.72 14.40 16.06
N MET A 232 17.58 14.05 14.79
CA MET A 232 17.45 15.04 13.72
C MET A 232 16.22 15.94 13.93
N MET A 233 15.06 15.38 14.29
CA MET A 233 13.86 16.18 14.57
C MET A 233 14.06 17.12 15.76
N LYS A 234 14.86 16.74 16.76
CA LYS A 234 15.24 17.62 17.88
C LYS A 234 16.13 18.79 17.44
N LEU A 235 16.92 18.65 16.36
CA LEU A 235 17.71 19.76 15.81
C LEU A 235 16.81 20.84 15.19
N PHE A 236 15.74 20.44 14.50
CA PHE A 236 14.78 21.39 13.95
C PHE A 236 13.95 22.09 15.03
N PHE A 237 13.57 21.37 16.08
CA PHE A 237 12.64 21.85 17.09
C PHE A 237 13.25 21.89 18.49
N ASN A 238 13.69 23.06 18.88
CA ASN A 238 14.06 23.34 20.26
C ASN A 238 13.04 24.31 20.90
N ALA A 239 13.09 24.46 22.21
CA ALA A 239 12.14 25.29 22.96
C ALA A 239 12.10 26.77 22.50
N LYS A 240 13.18 27.29 21.89
CA LYS A 240 13.23 28.66 21.35
C LYS A 240 12.55 28.77 20.01
N SER A 241 12.75 27.78 19.10
CA SER A 241 12.12 27.78 17.78
C SER A 241 10.61 27.66 17.90
N ILE A 242 10.09 26.74 18.73
CA ILE A 242 8.64 26.57 18.96
C ILE A 242 7.99 27.85 19.51
N LYS A 243 8.64 28.55 20.45
CA LYS A 243 8.10 29.82 21.00
C LYS A 243 8.05 30.94 19.97
N LYS A 244 9.03 31.03 19.08
CA LYS A 244 9.09 32.05 18.03
C LYS A 244 7.95 31.87 17.02
N ASN A 245 7.63 30.65 16.66
CA ASN A 245 6.65 30.34 15.62
C ASN A 245 5.19 30.52 16.08
N LYS A 246 4.91 30.52 17.39
CA LYS A 246 3.55 30.80 17.92
C LYS A 246 3.01 32.20 17.64
N GLN A 247 3.81 33.10 17.07
CA GLN A 247 3.42 34.48 16.71
C GLN A 247 3.00 34.62 15.25
N LEU A 248 3.00 33.52 14.46
CA LEU A 248 2.51 33.56 13.10
C LEU A 248 0.99 33.85 13.10
N GLU A 249 0.58 34.91 12.41
CA GLU A 249 -0.82 35.30 12.28
C GLU A 249 -1.62 34.14 11.69
N THR A 250 -2.78 33.84 12.28
CA THR A 250 -3.69 32.80 11.81
C THR A 250 -4.36 33.30 10.55
N ASP A 251 -3.96 32.75 9.43
CA ASP A 251 -4.61 33.00 8.14
C ASP A 251 -6.06 32.48 8.16
N SER A 252 -6.92 33.10 7.39
CA SER A 252 -8.38 32.90 7.36
C SER A 252 -8.84 31.61 6.66
N SER A 253 -8.08 30.52 6.78
CA SER A 253 -8.56 29.22 6.26
C SER A 253 -9.84 28.78 6.98
N SER A 254 -10.88 28.44 6.22
CA SER A 254 -12.11 27.86 6.78
C SER A 254 -11.90 26.45 7.32
N ILE A 255 -10.88 25.72 6.83
CA ILE A 255 -10.60 24.34 7.22
C ILE A 255 -9.78 24.32 8.52
N ARG A 256 -10.25 23.53 9.49
CA ARG A 256 -9.61 23.32 10.80
C ARG A 256 -9.22 21.85 10.96
N PRO A 257 -7.94 21.48 10.80
CA PRO A 257 -7.50 20.12 11.06
C PRO A 257 -7.45 19.81 12.56
N ILE A 258 -7.88 18.61 12.93
CA ILE A 258 -7.69 18.03 14.27
C ILE A 258 -6.73 16.85 14.12
N PHE A 259 -5.51 17.01 14.60
CA PHE A 259 -4.53 15.92 14.60
C PHE A 259 -4.76 14.97 15.78
N ILE A 260 -4.97 13.69 15.48
CA ILE A 260 -5.07 12.63 16.47
C ILE A 260 -3.80 11.79 16.38
N VAL A 261 -2.93 12.00 17.36
CA VAL A 261 -1.60 11.36 17.41
C VAL A 261 -1.51 10.39 18.61
N GLY A 262 -0.65 9.40 18.51
CA GLY A 262 -0.45 8.43 19.60
C GLY A 262 0.37 7.24 19.17
N MET A 263 0.57 6.30 20.09
CA MET A 263 1.18 5.02 19.77
C MET A 263 0.21 4.15 18.97
N LEU A 264 0.75 3.28 18.13
CA LEU A 264 -0.06 2.25 17.47
C LEU A 264 -0.82 1.44 18.52
N ARG A 265 -2.07 1.12 18.25
CA ARG A 265 -3.00 0.40 19.17
C ARG A 265 -3.35 1.16 20.45
N SER A 266 -3.20 2.47 20.51
CA SER A 266 -3.55 3.31 21.68
C SER A 266 -4.99 3.80 21.68
N GLY A 267 -5.85 3.31 20.77
CA GLY A 267 -7.27 3.71 20.71
C GLY A 267 -7.53 4.97 19.88
N THR A 268 -6.58 5.44 19.08
CA THR A 268 -6.74 6.64 18.24
C THR A 268 -7.93 6.55 17.28
N SER A 269 -8.28 5.36 16.78
CA SER A 269 -9.48 5.15 15.95
C SER A 269 -10.78 5.36 16.73
N LEU A 270 -10.84 4.94 17.99
CA LEU A 270 -12.00 5.19 18.85
C LEU A 270 -12.14 6.69 19.15
N VAL A 271 -11.03 7.37 19.44
CA VAL A 271 -11.03 8.82 19.65
C VAL A 271 -11.54 9.55 18.40
N GLU A 272 -11.09 9.16 17.23
CA GLU A 272 -11.57 9.74 15.96
C GLU A 272 -13.08 9.53 15.80
N GLN A 273 -13.58 8.31 16.01
CA GLN A 273 -15.01 8.01 15.91
C GLN A 273 -15.86 8.83 16.88
N ILE A 274 -15.37 9.05 18.12
CA ILE A 274 -16.05 9.90 19.11
C ILE A 274 -16.10 11.35 18.61
N ILE A 275 -14.99 11.89 18.12
CA ILE A 275 -14.91 13.28 17.64
C ILE A 275 -15.76 13.45 16.38
N SER A 276 -15.68 12.54 15.41
CA SER A 276 -16.41 12.59 14.15
C SER A 276 -17.90 12.21 14.28
N SER A 277 -18.37 11.81 15.47
CA SER A 277 -19.81 11.72 15.75
C SER A 277 -20.49 13.09 15.83
N HIS A 278 -19.72 14.17 15.97
CA HIS A 278 -20.22 15.54 15.89
C HIS A 278 -20.50 15.92 14.43
N GLY A 279 -21.69 16.48 14.16
CA GLY A 279 -22.14 16.76 12.77
C GLY A 279 -21.37 17.81 12.00
N GLU A 280 -20.40 18.51 12.62
CA GLU A 280 -19.52 19.48 11.96
C GLU A 280 -18.10 18.92 11.73
N VAL A 281 -17.85 17.65 12.04
CA VAL A 281 -16.51 17.03 11.98
C VAL A 281 -16.49 15.86 11.03
N TYR A 282 -15.64 15.94 10.03
CA TYR A 282 -15.37 14.84 9.11
C TYR A 282 -14.21 13.98 9.60
N GLY A 283 -14.43 12.67 9.74
CA GLY A 283 -13.43 11.69 10.09
C GLY A 283 -12.66 11.22 8.86
N ALA A 284 -11.47 11.80 8.60
CA ALA A 284 -10.72 11.49 7.39
C ALA A 284 -9.77 10.29 7.51
N GLY A 285 -9.66 9.69 8.69
CA GLY A 285 -8.79 8.53 8.91
C GLY A 285 -7.30 8.87 8.88
N GLU A 286 -6.48 7.97 8.33
CA GLU A 286 -5.02 8.08 8.29
C GLU A 286 -4.57 8.82 7.02
N LEU A 287 -4.33 10.12 7.14
CA LEU A 287 -3.84 10.94 6.03
C LEU A 287 -2.31 10.94 5.97
N LYS A 288 -1.76 10.75 4.77
CA LYS A 288 -0.31 10.88 4.52
C LYS A 288 0.08 12.29 4.06
N ASN A 289 -0.89 13.15 3.83
CA ASN A 289 -0.75 14.46 3.22
C ASN A 289 0.21 15.34 4.00
N PHE A 290 0.08 15.39 5.33
CA PHE A 290 0.95 16.17 6.18
C PHE A 290 2.43 15.77 6.07
N ASN A 291 2.72 14.46 6.09
CA ASN A 291 4.09 13.98 5.90
C ASN A 291 4.63 14.30 4.49
N ASN A 292 3.77 14.24 3.47
CA ASN A 292 4.17 14.56 2.10
C ASN A 292 4.59 16.03 1.95
N SER A 293 3.94 16.96 2.66
CA SER A 293 4.32 18.38 2.67
C SER A 293 5.63 18.64 3.41
N ILE A 294 5.95 17.85 4.43
CA ILE A 294 7.16 18.05 5.27
C ILE A 294 8.41 17.43 4.63
N ILE A 295 8.30 16.24 4.04
CA ILE A 295 9.45 15.45 3.57
C ILE A 295 10.38 16.22 2.61
N PRO A 296 9.89 17.00 1.62
CA PRO A 296 10.75 17.76 0.72
C PRO A 296 11.63 18.78 1.48
N ILE A 297 11.04 19.48 2.45
CA ILE A 297 11.72 20.49 3.25
C ILE A 297 12.78 19.86 4.14
N ILE A 298 12.46 18.77 4.82
CA ILE A 298 13.44 18.01 5.63
C ILE A 298 14.61 17.56 4.76
N LYS A 299 14.35 17.03 3.56
CA LYS A 299 15.41 16.56 2.64
C LYS A 299 16.32 17.69 2.19
N LYS A 300 15.77 18.87 1.90
CA LYS A 300 16.52 20.06 1.53
C LYS A 300 17.48 20.45 2.68
N HIS A 301 16.97 20.62 3.89
CA HIS A 301 17.75 21.02 5.05
C HIS A 301 18.81 20.00 5.44
N LEU A 302 18.56 18.70 5.24
CA LEU A 302 19.55 17.65 5.42
C LEU A 302 20.69 17.75 4.41
N ALA A 303 20.40 18.09 3.15
CA ALA A 303 21.41 18.25 2.12
C ALA A 303 22.28 19.51 2.34
N GLU A 304 21.71 20.53 2.95
CA GLU A 304 22.36 21.82 3.24
C GLU A 304 23.02 21.85 4.65
N GLU A 305 22.87 20.79 5.44
CA GLU A 305 23.29 20.71 6.86
C GLU A 305 22.79 21.91 7.70
N ASN A 306 21.66 22.49 7.32
CA ASN A 306 21.05 23.64 7.96
C ASN A 306 19.70 23.24 8.59
N PHE A 307 19.62 23.26 9.91
CA PHE A 307 18.43 22.86 10.67
C PHE A 307 17.57 24.03 11.14
N SER A 308 17.72 25.20 10.52
CA SER A 308 16.95 26.41 10.84
C SER A 308 15.84 26.62 9.81
N LEU A 309 14.62 26.22 10.15
CA LEU A 309 13.44 26.49 9.33
C LEU A 309 13.12 28.00 9.35
N ILE A 310 12.76 28.52 8.18
CA ILE A 310 12.32 29.90 8.02
C ILE A 310 10.78 29.97 7.96
N GLU A 311 10.23 31.15 8.23
CA GLU A 311 8.78 31.39 8.28
C GLU A 311 8.07 30.98 6.98
N ASP A 312 8.67 31.26 5.82
CA ASP A 312 8.08 30.92 4.52
C ASP A 312 7.96 29.39 4.31
N GLU A 313 8.86 28.60 4.89
CA GLU A 313 8.78 27.13 4.80
C GLU A 313 7.63 26.58 5.65
N PHE A 314 7.37 27.16 6.81
CA PHE A 314 6.17 26.80 7.60
C PHE A 314 4.87 27.19 6.87
N LYS A 315 4.84 28.38 6.25
CA LYS A 315 3.70 28.81 5.41
C LYS A 315 3.47 27.84 4.26
N LEU A 316 4.54 27.46 3.56
CA LEU A 316 4.46 26.51 2.45
C LEU A 316 3.90 25.14 2.89
N ILE A 317 4.43 24.57 3.99
CA ILE A 317 3.91 23.30 4.55
C ILE A 317 2.41 23.42 4.85
N ARG A 318 2.03 24.51 5.50
CA ARG A 318 0.62 24.77 5.87
C ARG A 318 -0.29 24.88 4.65
N GLU A 319 0.11 25.68 3.67
CA GLU A 319 -0.65 25.88 2.43
C GLU A 319 -0.84 24.58 1.65
N GLU A 320 0.23 23.82 1.44
CA GLU A 320 0.18 22.50 0.79
C GLU A 320 -0.72 21.53 1.53
N TYR A 321 -0.60 21.46 2.86
CA TYR A 321 -1.42 20.58 3.67
C TYR A 321 -2.89 20.98 3.64
N LEU A 322 -3.25 22.24 3.86
CA LEU A 322 -4.62 22.73 3.82
C LEU A 322 -5.23 22.61 2.42
N SER A 323 -4.44 22.87 1.37
CA SER A 323 -4.86 22.61 -0.01
C SER A 323 -5.20 21.13 -0.23
N SER A 324 -4.40 20.21 0.31
CA SER A 324 -4.69 18.78 0.20
C SER A 324 -5.95 18.35 0.95
N LEU A 325 -6.28 19.01 2.07
CA LEU A 325 -7.52 18.77 2.80
C LEU A 325 -8.73 19.30 2.06
N SER A 326 -8.60 20.43 1.33
CA SER A 326 -9.68 20.99 0.53
C SER A 326 -10.12 20.09 -0.64
N MET A 327 -9.28 19.13 -1.04
CA MET A 327 -9.61 18.12 -2.04
C MET A 327 -10.48 16.98 -1.50
N ILE A 328 -10.65 16.89 -0.18
CA ILE A 328 -11.53 15.91 0.44
C ILE A 328 -12.96 16.34 0.17
N ASN A 329 -13.75 15.48 -0.44
CA ASN A 329 -15.15 15.78 -0.78
C ASN A 329 -16.03 15.68 0.49
N THR A 330 -16.07 16.78 1.24
CA THR A 330 -16.87 16.93 2.47
C THR A 330 -17.42 18.36 2.58
N ASN A 331 -18.52 18.53 3.30
CA ASN A 331 -19.11 19.85 3.61
C ASN A 331 -18.64 20.40 4.97
N GLU A 332 -18.00 19.58 5.77
CA GLU A 332 -17.52 19.94 7.10
C GLU A 332 -16.21 20.71 7.03
N ASN A 333 -16.10 21.78 7.81
CA ASN A 333 -14.87 22.56 7.90
C ASN A 333 -13.87 22.02 8.91
N VAL A 334 -14.27 21.12 9.79
CA VAL A 334 -13.40 20.47 10.75
C VAL A 334 -13.08 19.05 10.27
N ILE A 335 -11.81 18.77 10.05
CA ILE A 335 -11.36 17.49 9.46
C ILE A 335 -10.36 16.83 10.41
N THR A 336 -10.58 15.57 10.78
CA THR A 336 -9.57 14.83 11.56
C THR A 336 -8.47 14.28 10.66
N ASP A 337 -7.23 14.33 11.13
CA ASP A 337 -6.08 13.58 10.60
C ASP A 337 -5.60 12.64 11.70
N LYS A 338 -6.05 11.39 11.63
CA LYS A 338 -5.73 10.36 12.60
C LYS A 338 -4.58 9.49 12.08
N PHE A 339 -3.46 10.08 11.74
CA PHE A 339 -2.25 9.32 11.47
C PHE A 339 -1.40 9.21 12.74
N PRO A 340 -1.41 8.08 13.45
CA PRO A 340 -0.78 7.96 14.78
C PRO A 340 0.67 8.41 14.79
N LEU A 341 1.44 8.11 13.71
CA LEU A 341 2.84 8.45 13.60
C LEU A 341 3.13 9.95 13.41
N ASN A 342 2.11 10.80 13.22
CA ASN A 342 2.29 12.26 13.19
C ASN A 342 2.88 12.82 14.48
N PHE A 343 2.92 12.06 15.59
CA PHE A 343 3.66 12.45 16.79
C PHE A 343 5.15 12.68 16.51
N ARG A 344 5.73 12.04 15.50
CA ARG A 344 7.14 12.27 15.09
C ARG A 344 7.36 13.64 14.48
N SER A 345 6.32 14.25 13.99
CA SER A 345 6.32 15.57 13.33
C SER A 345 5.58 16.63 14.16
N ILE A 346 5.40 16.39 15.47
CA ILE A 346 4.62 17.27 16.35
C ILE A 346 5.16 18.70 16.38
N GLY A 347 6.47 18.88 16.17
CA GLY A 347 7.09 20.20 16.08
C GLY A 347 6.51 21.02 14.91
N PHE A 348 6.28 20.41 13.75
CA PHE A 348 5.63 21.05 12.61
C PHE A 348 4.14 21.33 12.84
N ILE A 349 3.45 20.46 13.59
CA ILE A 349 2.03 20.65 13.92
C ILE A 349 1.84 21.84 14.86
N LEU A 350 2.79 22.07 15.77
CA LEU A 350 2.72 23.11 16.81
C LEU A 350 3.31 24.45 16.34
N SER A 351 3.97 24.49 15.19
CA SER A 351 4.55 25.69 14.60
C SER A 351 3.63 26.34 13.60
#